data_8653f08006f2af125d2694b339eb9179
#
_entry.id   8653f08006f2af125d2694b339eb9179
#
_cell.length_a   1.000
_cell.length_b   1.000
_cell.length_c   1.000
_cell.angle_alpha   90.00
_cell.angle_beta   90.00
_cell.angle_gamma   90.00
#
_symmetry.space_group_name_H-M   'P 1'
#
loop_
_entity.id
_entity.type
_entity.pdbx_description
1 polymer ?
#
loop_
_entity_poly.entity_id
_entity_poly.type
_entity_poly.pdbx_seq_one_letter_code
_entity_poly.pdbx_strand_id
1 'polypeptide(L)'
;MRTTSGRVFDVGALALIVVLTLSTAYIHYWVGGTMLLLNSIGYVGLVVLVVGSALLYRRALPIVLAGLAAYAAVTIIGWLIMGPRFDMAYLAKGIEIVLIATISLYLYVNRAELRDSISWARSLVGSVAARGRRAPVAPKTQNEE
;
A
#
# COMPACT_ATOMS: atom_id res chain seq x y z
N MET A 1 9.46 -13.50 -20.70
CA MET A 1 8.58 -12.54 -21.42
C MET A 1 7.14 -12.78 -20.95
N ARG A 2 6.41 -11.75 -20.48
CA ARG A 2 4.97 -11.88 -20.21
C ARG A 2 4.20 -11.94 -21.53
N THR A 3 3.22 -12.82 -21.60
CA THR A 3 2.31 -12.88 -22.76
C THR A 3 1.47 -11.61 -22.83
N THR A 4 0.96 -11.27 -24.02
CA THR A 4 0.07 -10.11 -24.23
C THR A 4 -1.15 -10.18 -23.29
N SER A 5 -1.73 -11.37 -23.11
CA SER A 5 -2.84 -11.62 -22.20
C SER A 5 -2.50 -11.28 -20.72
N GLY A 6 -1.29 -11.60 -20.27
CA GLY A 6 -0.84 -11.24 -18.93
C GLY A 6 -0.72 -9.72 -18.70
N ARG A 7 -0.30 -8.97 -19.73
CA ARG A 7 -0.25 -7.50 -19.65
C ARG A 7 -1.64 -6.86 -19.56
N VAL A 8 -2.59 -7.36 -20.34
CA VAL A 8 -3.97 -6.85 -20.34
C VAL A 8 -4.60 -7.09 -18.96
N PHE A 9 -4.40 -8.28 -18.37
CA PHE A 9 -4.86 -8.57 -17.02
C PHE A 9 -4.24 -7.62 -16.00
N ASP A 10 -2.92 -7.40 -16.03
CA ASP A 10 -2.23 -6.51 -15.10
C ASP A 10 -2.77 -5.08 -15.15
N VAL A 11 -2.90 -4.51 -16.36
CA VAL A 11 -3.42 -3.15 -16.57
C VAL A 11 -4.87 -3.04 -16.11
N GLY A 12 -5.70 -4.01 -16.45
CA GLY A 12 -7.12 -4.03 -16.07
C GLY A 12 -7.30 -4.12 -14.55
N ALA A 13 -6.55 -5.01 -13.90
CA ALA A 13 -6.60 -5.17 -12.46
C ALA A 13 -6.10 -3.90 -11.71
N LEU A 14 -5.00 -3.30 -12.16
CA LEU A 14 -4.50 -2.05 -11.58
C LEU A 14 -5.46 -0.88 -11.78
N ALA A 15 -6.07 -0.76 -12.97
CA ALA A 15 -7.09 0.25 -13.23
C ALA A 15 -8.30 0.07 -12.29
N LEU A 16 -8.78 -1.16 -12.11
CA LEU A 16 -9.87 -1.47 -11.18
C LEU A 16 -9.49 -1.11 -9.74
N ILE A 17 -8.29 -1.47 -9.28
CA ILE A 17 -7.80 -1.11 -7.94
C ILE A 17 -7.81 0.40 -7.75
N VAL A 18 -7.31 1.17 -8.72
CA VAL A 18 -7.30 2.65 -8.65
C VAL A 18 -8.72 3.20 -8.60
N VAL A 19 -9.64 2.72 -9.44
CA VAL A 19 -11.04 3.16 -9.45
C VAL A 19 -11.73 2.85 -8.12
N LEU A 20 -11.59 1.64 -7.59
CA LEU A 20 -12.17 1.27 -6.30
C LEU A 20 -11.61 2.13 -5.15
N THR A 21 -10.29 2.38 -5.16
CA THR A 21 -9.64 3.21 -4.14
C THR A 21 -10.12 4.66 -4.20
N LEU A 22 -10.25 5.23 -5.40
CA LEU A 22 -10.78 6.59 -5.56
C LEU A 22 -12.27 6.67 -5.20
N SER A 23 -13.05 5.63 -5.48
CA SER A 23 -14.47 5.58 -5.11
C SER A 23 -14.65 5.59 -3.59
N THR A 24 -13.88 4.79 -2.84
CA THR A 24 -13.94 4.82 -1.38
C THR A 24 -13.41 6.15 -0.82
N ALA A 25 -12.33 6.71 -1.39
CA ALA A 25 -11.83 8.03 -1.01
C ALA A 25 -12.90 9.11 -1.18
N TYR A 26 -13.61 9.12 -2.32
CA TYR A 26 -14.68 10.06 -2.61
C TYR A 26 -15.84 9.94 -1.61
N ILE A 27 -16.29 8.72 -1.28
CA ILE A 27 -17.36 8.51 -0.30
C ILE A 27 -16.93 9.04 1.08
N HIS A 28 -15.70 8.76 1.52
CA HIS A 28 -15.20 9.27 2.79
C HIS A 28 -15.13 10.80 2.82
N TYR A 29 -14.71 11.43 1.72
CA TYR A 29 -14.71 12.88 1.58
C TYR A 29 -16.13 13.45 1.66
N TRP A 30 -17.08 12.86 0.93
CA TRP A 30 -18.45 13.35 0.83
C TRP A 30 -19.25 13.18 2.13
N VAL A 31 -19.05 12.08 2.85
CA VAL A 31 -19.68 11.86 4.17
C VAL A 31 -19.18 12.88 5.20
N GLY A 32 -17.94 13.34 5.08
CA GLY A 32 -17.39 14.42 5.90
C GLY A 32 -16.94 13.98 7.30
N GLY A 33 -16.45 14.97 8.05
CA GLY A 33 -15.85 14.75 9.37
C GLY A 33 -14.35 14.49 9.31
N THR A 34 -13.62 14.95 10.35
CA THR A 34 -12.15 14.96 10.37
C THR A 34 -11.53 13.58 10.13
N MET A 35 -12.07 12.53 10.77
CA MET A 35 -11.57 11.16 10.62
C MET A 35 -11.76 10.64 9.19
N LEU A 36 -12.92 10.89 8.58
CA LEU A 36 -13.22 10.42 7.23
C LEU A 36 -12.45 11.24 6.18
N LEU A 37 -12.22 12.52 6.42
CA LEU A 37 -11.35 13.35 5.58
C LEU A 37 -9.90 12.83 5.59
N LEU A 38 -9.37 12.50 6.75
CA LEU A 38 -8.02 11.89 6.87
C LEU A 38 -7.95 10.55 6.14
N ASN A 39 -9.00 9.71 6.24
CA ASN A 39 -9.09 8.47 5.48
C ASN A 39 -9.11 8.71 3.97
N SER A 40 -9.87 9.72 3.51
CA SER A 40 -9.90 10.10 2.09
C SER A 40 -8.51 10.49 1.58
N ILE A 41 -7.81 11.35 2.32
CA ILE A 41 -6.43 11.77 2.00
C ILE A 41 -5.48 10.56 1.98
N GLY A 42 -5.62 9.64 2.94
CA GLY A 42 -4.85 8.41 3.00
C GLY A 42 -5.04 7.54 1.74
N TYR A 43 -6.27 7.32 1.30
CA TYR A 43 -6.57 6.59 0.08
C TYR A 43 -6.01 7.28 -1.17
N VAL A 44 -6.16 8.60 -1.30
CA VAL A 44 -5.56 9.36 -2.43
C VAL A 44 -4.05 9.23 -2.44
N GLY A 45 -3.39 9.35 -1.28
CA GLY A 45 -1.95 9.15 -1.15
C GLY A 45 -1.52 7.74 -1.59
N LEU A 46 -2.30 6.72 -1.22
CA LEU A 46 -2.04 5.34 -1.64
C LEU A 46 -2.25 5.14 -3.15
N VAL A 47 -3.23 5.81 -3.78
CA VAL A 47 -3.35 5.81 -5.25
C VAL A 47 -2.10 6.38 -5.91
N VAL A 48 -1.58 7.51 -5.41
CA VAL A 48 -0.34 8.10 -5.93
C VAL A 48 0.83 7.12 -5.80
N LEU A 49 0.95 6.42 -4.66
CA LEU A 49 1.98 5.39 -4.46
C LEU A 49 1.79 4.19 -5.40
N VAL A 50 0.57 3.71 -5.62
CA VAL A 50 0.28 2.61 -6.55
C VAL A 50 0.67 3.00 -7.97
N VAL A 51 0.20 4.16 -8.46
CA VAL A 51 0.50 4.64 -9.81
C VAL A 51 1.99 4.92 -9.96
N GLY A 52 2.59 5.63 -9.01
CA GLY A 52 4.03 5.92 -9.00
C GLY A 52 4.88 4.65 -9.01
N SER A 53 4.55 3.67 -8.18
CA SER A 53 5.27 2.39 -8.17
C SER A 53 5.07 1.59 -9.46
N ALA A 54 3.87 1.61 -10.03
CA ALA A 54 3.60 0.93 -11.30
C ALA A 54 4.40 1.51 -12.48
N LEU A 55 4.58 2.82 -12.51
CA LEU A 55 5.25 3.54 -13.59
C LEU A 55 6.76 3.65 -13.40
N LEU A 56 7.22 3.96 -12.19
CA LEU A 56 8.61 4.33 -11.92
C LEU A 56 9.40 3.21 -11.25
N TYR A 57 8.75 2.39 -10.40
CA TYR A 57 9.46 1.45 -9.54
C TYR A 57 8.68 0.16 -9.29
N ARG A 58 8.48 -0.63 -10.33
CA ARG A 58 7.61 -1.81 -10.34
C ARG A 58 7.91 -2.86 -9.24
N ARG A 59 9.15 -2.91 -8.74
CA ARG A 59 9.54 -3.78 -7.62
C ARG A 59 8.85 -3.42 -6.30
N ALA A 60 8.45 -2.15 -6.11
CA ALA A 60 7.74 -1.72 -4.92
C ALA A 60 6.23 -2.00 -5.00
N LEU A 61 5.67 -2.15 -6.20
CA LEU A 61 4.24 -2.26 -6.43
C LEU A 61 3.55 -3.34 -5.58
N PRO A 62 4.04 -4.60 -5.47
CA PRO A 62 3.38 -5.62 -4.66
C PRO A 62 3.32 -5.24 -3.17
N ILE A 63 4.36 -4.57 -2.65
CA ILE A 63 4.41 -4.11 -1.25
C ILE A 63 3.42 -2.96 -1.03
N VAL A 64 3.34 -2.02 -1.97
CA VAL A 64 2.40 -0.90 -1.91
C VAL A 64 0.96 -1.42 -1.96
N LEU A 65 0.66 -2.38 -2.83
CA LEU A 65 -0.66 -3.02 -2.91
C LEU A 65 -1.01 -3.76 -1.61
N ALA A 66 -0.07 -4.50 -1.02
CA ALA A 66 -0.28 -5.13 0.28
C ALA A 66 -0.56 -4.08 1.38
N GLY A 67 0.15 -2.96 1.36
CA GLY A 67 -0.09 -1.82 2.25
C GLY A 67 -1.49 -1.21 2.07
N LEU A 68 -1.95 -1.04 0.82
CA LEU A 68 -3.30 -0.57 0.52
C LEU A 68 -4.37 -1.54 1.04
N ALA A 69 -4.19 -2.85 0.84
CA ALA A 69 -5.11 -3.85 1.36
C ALA A 69 -5.16 -3.85 2.89
N ALA A 70 -4.00 -3.73 3.55
CA ALA A 70 -3.91 -3.61 5.01
C ALA A 70 -4.59 -2.34 5.51
N TYR A 71 -4.41 -1.21 4.84
CA TYR A 71 -5.07 0.05 5.17
C TYR A 71 -6.59 -0.08 5.08
N ALA A 72 -7.12 -0.64 3.99
CA ALA A 72 -8.55 -0.90 3.82
C ALA A 72 -9.09 -1.86 4.91
N ALA A 73 -8.34 -2.89 5.29
CA ALA A 73 -8.73 -3.79 6.37
C ALA A 73 -8.82 -3.06 7.72
N VAL A 74 -7.86 -2.19 8.04
CA VAL A 74 -7.88 -1.37 9.25
C VAL A 74 -9.10 -0.44 9.28
N THR A 75 -9.45 0.19 8.14
CA THR A 75 -10.65 1.06 8.08
C THR A 75 -11.94 0.27 8.26
N ILE A 76 -12.03 -0.97 7.75
CA ILE A 76 -13.17 -1.87 7.98
C ILE A 76 -13.27 -2.23 9.47
N ILE A 77 -12.16 -2.64 10.09
CA ILE A 77 -12.12 -3.00 11.51
C ILE A 77 -12.51 -1.81 12.38
N GLY A 78 -11.97 -0.62 12.13
CA GLY A 78 -12.31 0.59 12.84
C GLY A 78 -13.79 0.93 12.72
N TRP A 79 -14.38 0.76 11.54
CA TRP A 79 -15.80 0.94 11.32
C TRP A 79 -16.64 -0.10 12.05
N LEU A 80 -16.23 -1.37 12.10
CA LEU A 80 -16.93 -2.41 12.82
C LEU A 80 -17.02 -2.11 14.32
N ILE A 81 -15.98 -1.50 14.90
CA ILE A 81 -15.89 -1.21 16.34
C ILE A 81 -16.65 0.09 16.67
N MET A 82 -16.47 1.15 15.90
CA MET A 82 -16.91 2.51 16.27
C MET A 82 -17.71 3.23 15.18
N GLY A 83 -17.83 2.64 13.98
CA GLY A 83 -18.40 3.32 12.84
C GLY A 83 -19.92 3.45 12.87
N PRO A 84 -20.46 4.54 12.34
CA PRO A 84 -21.90 4.74 12.20
C PRO A 84 -22.50 3.78 11.18
N ARG A 85 -23.76 3.40 11.40
CA ARG A 85 -24.49 2.38 10.61
C ARG A 85 -25.50 3.09 9.69
N PHE A 86 -25.08 3.44 8.48
CA PHE A 86 -25.94 4.05 7.44
C PHE A 86 -25.51 3.56 6.04
N ASP A 87 -26.40 3.70 5.06
CA ASP A 87 -26.25 3.07 3.73
C ASP A 87 -24.93 3.39 3.03
N MET A 88 -24.50 4.66 3.06
CA MET A 88 -23.23 5.07 2.44
C MET A 88 -22.01 4.46 3.14
N ALA A 89 -22.08 4.21 4.45
CA ALA A 89 -21.03 3.52 5.17
C ALA A 89 -20.94 2.05 4.73
N TYR A 90 -22.06 1.36 4.60
CA TYR A 90 -22.09 -0.01 4.08
C TYR A 90 -21.58 -0.10 2.65
N LEU A 91 -21.96 0.87 1.79
CA LEU A 91 -21.46 0.94 0.42
C LEU A 91 -19.94 1.09 0.38
N ALA A 92 -19.38 2.02 1.16
CA ALA A 92 -17.92 2.19 1.26
C ALA A 92 -17.22 0.90 1.69
N LYS A 93 -17.76 0.21 2.71
CA LYS A 93 -17.20 -1.06 3.18
C LYS A 93 -17.32 -2.19 2.15
N GLY A 94 -18.41 -2.23 1.40
CA GLY A 94 -18.56 -3.14 0.26
C GLY A 94 -17.46 -2.92 -0.79
N ILE A 95 -17.19 -1.66 -1.16
CA ILE A 95 -16.11 -1.30 -2.10
C ILE A 95 -14.74 -1.71 -1.55
N GLU A 96 -14.47 -1.47 -0.27
CA GLU A 96 -13.20 -1.84 0.37
C GLU A 96 -13.00 -3.36 0.40
N ILE A 97 -14.05 -4.15 0.64
CA ILE A 97 -13.98 -5.61 0.56
C ILE A 97 -13.63 -6.08 -0.86
N VAL A 98 -14.29 -5.51 -1.87
CA VAL A 98 -13.98 -5.83 -3.29
C VAL A 98 -12.55 -5.39 -3.63
N LEU A 99 -12.09 -4.24 -3.12
CA LEU A 99 -10.73 -3.76 -3.28
C LEU A 99 -9.71 -4.77 -2.71
N ILE A 100 -9.91 -5.23 -1.47
CA ILE A 100 -9.04 -6.22 -0.83
C ILE A 100 -9.03 -7.53 -1.63
N ALA A 101 -10.19 -8.00 -2.08
CA ALA A 101 -10.29 -9.23 -2.87
C ALA A 101 -9.54 -9.08 -4.21
N THR A 102 -9.69 -7.94 -4.89
CA THR A 102 -9.00 -7.66 -6.17
C THR A 102 -7.49 -7.60 -5.99
N ILE A 103 -7.01 -6.92 -4.94
CA ILE A 103 -5.57 -6.86 -4.61
C ILE A 103 -5.04 -8.26 -4.28
N SER A 104 -5.78 -9.02 -3.47
CA SER A 104 -5.38 -10.38 -3.08
C SER A 104 -5.26 -11.30 -4.30
N LEU A 105 -6.21 -11.23 -5.23
CA LEU A 105 -6.17 -11.97 -6.48
C LEU A 105 -4.97 -11.54 -7.34
N TYR A 106 -4.74 -10.24 -7.48
CA TYR A 106 -3.58 -9.72 -8.22
C TYR A 106 -2.26 -10.22 -7.63
N LEU A 107 -2.08 -10.15 -6.32
CA LEU A 107 -0.87 -10.61 -5.63
C LEU A 107 -0.71 -12.13 -5.72
N TYR A 108 -1.80 -12.89 -5.69
CA TYR A 108 -1.79 -14.34 -5.84
C TYR A 108 -1.32 -14.75 -7.24
N VAL A 109 -1.87 -14.13 -8.28
CA VAL A 109 -1.46 -14.37 -9.69
C VAL A 109 0.00 -13.98 -9.91
N ASN A 110 0.44 -12.87 -9.31
CA ASN A 110 1.79 -12.31 -9.43
C ASN A 110 2.72 -12.67 -8.25
N ARG A 111 2.49 -13.81 -7.59
CA ARG A 111 3.22 -14.22 -6.37
C ARG A 111 4.74 -14.29 -6.50
N ALA A 112 5.26 -14.54 -7.69
CA ALA A 112 6.70 -14.50 -7.95
C ALA A 112 7.25 -13.08 -7.77
N GLU A 113 6.61 -12.07 -8.33
CA GLU A 113 6.98 -10.65 -8.16
C GLU A 113 6.87 -10.21 -6.68
N LEU A 114 5.87 -10.70 -5.96
CA LEU A 114 5.74 -10.43 -4.52
C LEU A 114 6.94 -10.98 -3.74
N ARG A 115 7.39 -12.20 -4.02
CA ARG A 115 8.57 -12.79 -3.37
C ARG A 115 9.83 -11.99 -3.67
N ASP A 116 10.02 -11.59 -4.92
CA ASP A 116 11.17 -10.78 -5.34
C ASP A 116 11.15 -9.39 -4.68
N SER A 117 9.97 -8.79 -4.54
CA SER A 117 9.78 -7.52 -3.82
C SER A 117 10.13 -7.63 -2.35
N ILE A 118 9.70 -8.69 -1.67
CA ILE A 118 10.00 -8.93 -0.25
C ILE A 118 11.51 -9.16 -0.06
N SER A 119 12.15 -9.95 -0.91
CA SER A 119 13.60 -10.21 -0.83
C SER A 119 14.41 -8.92 -1.01
N TRP A 120 14.01 -8.08 -1.96
CA TRP A 120 14.60 -6.77 -2.19
C TRP A 120 14.42 -5.83 -0.99
N ALA A 121 13.22 -5.73 -0.41
CA ALA A 121 12.97 -4.90 0.77
C ALA A 121 13.83 -5.34 1.96
N ARG A 122 13.97 -6.66 2.18
CA ARG A 122 14.85 -7.20 3.24
C ARG A 122 16.32 -6.82 3.00
N SER A 123 16.80 -6.85 1.77
CA SER A 123 18.18 -6.46 1.43
C SER A 123 18.44 -4.97 1.70
N LEU A 124 17.46 -4.10 1.45
CA LEU A 124 17.55 -2.67 1.78
C LEU A 124 17.67 -2.45 3.28
N VAL A 125 16.79 -3.06 4.07
CA VAL A 125 16.83 -2.96 5.54
C VAL A 125 18.16 -3.46 6.08
N GLY A 126 18.65 -4.60 5.58
CA GLY A 126 19.97 -5.15 5.96
C GLY A 126 21.13 -4.20 5.63
N SER A 127 21.09 -3.54 4.48
CA SER A 127 22.14 -2.60 4.06
C SER A 127 22.15 -1.31 4.91
N VAL A 128 20.98 -0.80 5.26
CA VAL A 128 20.84 0.38 6.15
C VAL A 128 21.32 0.04 7.56
N ALA A 129 20.93 -1.12 8.10
CA ALA A 129 21.37 -1.57 9.42
C ALA A 129 22.91 -1.79 9.47
N ALA A 130 23.50 -2.31 8.41
CA ALA A 130 24.97 -2.48 8.32
C ALA A 130 25.72 -1.15 8.26
N ARG A 131 25.16 -0.13 7.60
CA ARG A 131 25.76 1.22 7.58
C ARG A 131 25.69 1.90 8.93
N GLY A 132 24.58 1.77 9.66
CA GLY A 132 24.45 2.32 11.02
C GLY A 132 25.45 1.74 12.01
N ARG A 133 25.88 0.48 11.83
CA ARG A 133 26.89 -0.16 12.70
C ARG A 133 28.33 0.24 12.36
N ARG A 134 28.59 0.83 11.18
CA ARG A 134 29.92 1.30 10.74
C ARG A 134 30.16 2.79 11.03
N ALA A 135 29.34 3.45 11.85
CA ALA A 135 29.63 4.79 12.33
C ALA A 135 31.01 4.79 13.00
N PRO A 136 31.92 5.73 12.64
CA PRO A 136 33.29 5.70 13.14
C PRO A 136 33.28 5.82 14.68
N VAL A 137 33.91 4.89 15.33
CA VAL A 137 34.31 5.09 16.74
C VAL A 137 35.24 6.31 16.73
N ALA A 138 34.79 7.38 17.38
CA ALA A 138 35.60 8.58 17.53
C ALA A 138 37.01 8.20 18.01
N PRO A 139 38.08 8.72 17.40
CA PRO A 139 39.43 8.44 17.88
C PRO A 139 39.54 8.83 19.35
N LYS A 140 39.97 7.90 20.20
CA LYS A 140 40.32 8.20 21.59
C LYS A 140 41.37 9.29 21.52
N THR A 141 41.04 10.48 22.00
CA THR A 141 42.01 11.52 22.28
C THR A 141 43.01 10.93 23.31
N GLN A 142 44.21 10.56 22.83
CA GLN A 142 45.35 10.35 23.72
C GLN A 142 45.66 11.71 24.33
N ASN A 143 45.21 11.93 25.54
CA ASN A 143 45.78 12.97 26.38
C ASN A 143 47.15 12.43 26.83
N GLU A 144 48.16 12.87 26.10
CA GLU A 144 49.56 12.76 26.56
C GLU A 144 49.77 13.73 27.71
N GLU A 145 50.44 13.23 28.73
CA GLU A 145 50.92 13.86 29.94
C GLU A 145 51.80 15.10 29.69
#